data_9623ebde2b6aa2d4304b6b4dd172d628
#
_entry.id   9623ebde2b6aa2d4304b6b4dd172d628
#
_cell.length_a   1.000
_cell.length_b   1.000
_cell.length_c   1.000
_cell.angle_alpha   90.00
_cell.angle_beta   90.00
_cell.angle_gamma   90.00
#
_symmetry.space_group_name_H-M   'P 1'
#
loop_
_entity.id
_entity.type
_entity.pdbx_description
1 polymer ?
#
loop_
_entity_poly.entity_id
_entity_poly.type
_entity_poly.pdbx_seq_one_letter_code
_entity_poly.pdbx_strand_id
1 'polypeptide(L)' 'MELVYVAAAIMMGLGGLGAAIGVGLLGGK' A
#
# COMPACT_ATOMS: atom_id res chain seq x y z
N MET A 1 -6.23 14.17 -17.05
CA MET A 1 -7.07 13.67 -15.97
C MET A 1 -6.24 13.40 -14.74
N GLU A 2 -6.12 14.42 -13.95
CA GLU A 2 -5.28 14.39 -12.75
C GLU A 2 -5.80 13.44 -11.67
N LEU A 3 -7.11 13.19 -11.66
CA LEU A 3 -7.70 12.29 -10.66
C LEU A 3 -7.25 10.84 -10.82
N VAL A 4 -6.81 10.47 -12.02
CA VAL A 4 -6.25 9.14 -12.26
C VAL A 4 -4.96 8.96 -11.45
N TYR A 5 -4.15 10.00 -11.37
CA TYR A 5 -2.92 9.94 -10.59
C TYR A 5 -3.20 9.86 -9.10
N VAL A 6 -4.23 10.55 -8.65
CA VAL A 6 -4.65 10.48 -7.25
C VAL A 6 -5.13 9.06 -6.92
N ALA A 7 -5.94 8.48 -7.79
CA ALA A 7 -6.41 7.10 -7.59
C ALA A 7 -5.25 6.11 -7.54
N ALA A 8 -4.29 6.26 -8.44
CA ALA A 8 -3.10 5.41 -8.47
C ALA A 8 -2.30 5.54 -7.19
N ALA A 9 -2.15 6.76 -6.67
CA ALA A 9 -1.42 7.01 -5.44
C ALA A 9 -2.11 6.35 -4.23
N ILE A 10 -3.43 6.43 -4.17
CA ILE A 10 -4.20 5.81 -3.09
C ILE A 10 -4.04 4.29 -3.14
N MET A 11 -4.21 3.69 -4.31
CA MET A 11 -4.08 2.24 -4.45
C MET A 11 -2.67 1.76 -4.14
N MET A 12 -1.67 2.47 -4.61
CA MET A 12 -0.27 2.12 -4.37
C MET A 12 0.07 2.25 -2.89
N GLY A 13 -0.38 3.33 -2.25
CA GLY A 13 -0.13 3.55 -0.83
C GLY A 13 -0.81 2.53 0.06
N LEU A 14 -2.09 2.23 -0.20
CA LEU A 14 -2.82 1.24 0.58
C LEU A 14 -2.26 -0.17 0.36
N GLY A 15 -1.88 -0.48 -0.88
CA GLY A 15 -1.26 -1.76 -1.20
C GLY A 15 0.08 -1.94 -0.48
N GLY A 16 0.90 -0.90 -0.46
CA GLY A 16 2.18 -0.91 0.23
C GLY A 16 2.03 -1.08 1.74
N LEU A 17 1.05 -0.39 2.31
CA LEU A 17 0.76 -0.50 3.74
C LEU A 17 0.30 -1.92 4.09
N GLY A 18 -0.59 -2.49 3.26
CA GLY A 18 -1.05 -3.86 3.45
C GLY A 18 0.08 -4.87 3.41
N ALA A 19 0.98 -4.73 2.45
CA ALA A 19 2.14 -5.60 2.34
C ALA A 19 3.07 -5.45 3.55
N ALA A 20 3.28 -4.24 4.01
CA ALA A 20 4.16 -3.97 5.16
C ALA A 20 3.61 -4.62 6.44
N ILE A 21 2.31 -4.51 6.66
CA ILE A 21 1.66 -5.14 7.82
C ILE A 21 1.78 -6.65 7.71
N GLY A 22 1.53 -7.22 6.52
CA GLY A 22 1.62 -8.66 6.31
C GLY A 22 3.00 -9.19 6.57
N VAL A 23 4.02 -8.57 5.97
CA VAL A 23 5.41 -8.99 6.17
C VAL A 23 5.83 -8.74 7.62
N GLY A 24 5.39 -7.64 8.21
CA GLY A 24 5.73 -7.30 9.59
C GLY A 24 5.26 -8.33 10.59
N LEU A 25 4.05 -8.86 10.40
CA LEU A 25 3.51 -9.86 11.31
C LEU A 25 4.26 -11.18 11.23
N LEU A 26 4.69 -11.58 10.02
CA LEU A 26 5.47 -12.81 9.86
C LEU A 26 6.94 -12.58 10.19
N GLY A 27 7.49 -11.46 9.78
CA GLY A 27 8.88 -11.13 9.99
C GLY A 27 9.23 -10.79 11.43
N GLY A 28 8.23 -10.46 12.26
CA GLY A 28 8.42 -10.13 13.67
C GLY A 28 8.58 -11.34 14.56
N LYS A 29 8.42 -12.50 13.99
CA LYS A 29 8.67 -13.77 14.71
C LYS A 29 9.85 -14.46 14.11
#